data_b4be01fc239a2ac50f9768231249fe4a
#
_entry.id   b4be01fc239a2ac50f9768231249fe4a
#
_cell.length_a   1.000
_cell.length_b   1.000
_cell.length_c   1.000
_cell.angle_alpha   90.00
_cell.angle_beta   90.00
_cell.angle_gamma   90.00
#
_symmetry.space_group_name_H-M   'P 1'
#
loop_
_entity.id
_entity.type
_entity.pdbx_description
1 polymer ?
#
loop_
_entity_poly.entity_id
_entity_poly.type
_entity_poly.pdbx_seq_one_letter_code
_entity_poly.pdbx_strand_id
1 'polypeptide(L)'
;MKPKILQQLQRQISNYNKLLINIERESKAKISPVIIAIAGPPAVGKSTLAKKIVDDLNTNGYQAQYCPMDGFHMTNDELNKIQLKGVKGRIDTFQAIAFSKAIFSLKAKKSFWWPKFSRTQDNPIPHGSFISGKEDFFVIEGNYLFIQSEPWVSAAKNFQHSIFIDLPDKILRERLFTRHKKGGFSMDLIKEKIENVDIHNAALIRETKSLANVIYVEDSNH
;
A
#
# COMPACT_ATOMS: atom_id res chain seq x y z
N MET A 1 -23.73 -12.27 -18.32
CA MET A 1 -22.55 -11.40 -18.12
C MET A 1 -22.10 -10.89 -19.47
N LYS A 2 -21.91 -9.56 -19.65
CA LYS A 2 -21.57 -8.99 -20.98
C LYS A 2 -20.17 -9.50 -21.42
N PRO A 3 -19.98 -9.87 -22.72
CA PRO A 3 -18.71 -10.44 -23.21
C PRO A 3 -17.45 -9.64 -22.89
N LYS A 4 -17.56 -8.29 -22.88
CA LYS A 4 -16.45 -7.39 -22.52
C LYS A 4 -15.98 -7.54 -21.07
N ILE A 5 -16.89 -7.74 -20.12
CA ILE A 5 -16.58 -7.93 -18.70
C ILE A 5 -15.82 -9.24 -18.51
N LEU A 6 -16.23 -10.30 -19.20
CA LEU A 6 -15.56 -11.60 -19.15
C LEU A 6 -14.13 -11.50 -19.68
N GLN A 7 -13.91 -10.82 -20.80
CA GLN A 7 -12.58 -10.61 -21.37
C GLN A 7 -11.67 -9.79 -20.46
N GLN A 8 -12.21 -8.75 -19.80
CA GLN A 8 -11.46 -7.92 -18.87
C GLN A 8 -11.03 -8.71 -17.63
N LEU A 9 -11.95 -9.49 -17.04
CA LEU A 9 -11.64 -10.39 -15.93
C LEU A 9 -10.56 -11.43 -16.32
N GLN A 10 -10.67 -12.01 -17.52
CA GLN A 10 -9.66 -12.97 -18.01
C GLN A 10 -8.29 -12.33 -18.19
N ARG A 11 -8.21 -11.09 -18.70
CA ARG A 11 -6.94 -10.34 -18.79
C ARG A 11 -6.35 -10.03 -17.42
N GLN A 12 -7.16 -9.59 -16.49
CA GLN A 12 -6.71 -9.30 -15.11
C GLN A 12 -6.18 -10.56 -14.42
N ILE A 13 -6.88 -11.70 -14.55
CA ILE A 13 -6.45 -13.01 -14.02
C ILE A 13 -5.15 -13.45 -14.69
N SER A 14 -5.03 -13.33 -16.01
CA SER A 14 -3.81 -13.69 -16.73
C SER A 14 -2.61 -12.84 -16.30
N ASN A 15 -2.79 -11.54 -16.15
CA ASN A 15 -1.74 -10.64 -15.68
C ASN A 15 -1.34 -10.93 -14.24
N TYR A 16 -2.32 -11.23 -13.38
CA TYR A 16 -2.08 -11.61 -12.00
C TYR A 16 -1.28 -12.93 -11.89
N ASN A 17 -1.67 -13.96 -12.65
CA ASN A 17 -0.96 -15.23 -12.67
C ASN A 17 0.49 -15.09 -13.18
N LYS A 18 0.71 -14.27 -14.23
CA LYS A 18 2.07 -13.95 -14.70
C LYS A 18 2.90 -13.23 -13.63
N LEU A 19 2.28 -12.31 -12.90
CA LEU A 19 2.93 -11.63 -11.78
C LEU A 19 3.37 -12.62 -10.71
N LEU A 20 2.49 -13.52 -10.25
CA LEU A 20 2.82 -14.54 -9.25
C LEU A 20 3.95 -15.44 -9.71
N ILE A 21 3.92 -15.94 -10.96
CA ILE A 21 4.97 -16.79 -11.53
C ILE A 21 6.33 -16.07 -11.51
N ASN A 22 6.36 -14.78 -11.85
CA ASN A 22 7.61 -13.99 -11.82
C ASN A 22 8.13 -13.83 -10.39
N ILE A 23 7.25 -13.51 -9.43
CA ILE A 23 7.56 -13.38 -8.01
C ILE A 23 8.17 -14.70 -7.47
N GLU A 24 7.52 -15.83 -7.74
CA GLU A 24 7.98 -17.15 -7.30
C GLU A 24 9.32 -17.56 -7.93
N ARG A 25 9.55 -17.20 -9.19
CA ARG A 25 10.82 -17.48 -9.88
C ARG A 25 11.99 -16.76 -9.23
N GLU A 26 11.82 -15.54 -8.78
CA GLU A 26 12.87 -14.79 -8.08
C GLU A 26 13.21 -15.37 -6.71
N SER A 27 12.21 -15.88 -5.99
CA SER A 27 12.46 -16.60 -4.74
C SER A 27 13.34 -17.83 -4.96
N LYS A 28 13.08 -18.61 -6.01
CA LYS A 28 13.89 -19.77 -6.38
C LYS A 28 15.34 -19.41 -6.76
N ALA A 29 15.58 -18.20 -7.24
CA ALA A 29 16.92 -17.69 -7.53
C ALA A 29 17.75 -17.30 -6.28
N LYS A 30 17.29 -17.66 -5.07
CA LYS A 30 17.94 -17.41 -3.77
C LYS A 30 18.08 -15.92 -3.38
N ILE A 31 17.29 -15.03 -3.97
CA ILE A 31 17.20 -13.62 -3.56
C ILE A 31 16.11 -13.51 -2.48
N SER A 32 16.34 -14.10 -1.32
CA SER A 32 15.42 -14.02 -0.18
C SER A 32 15.95 -13.03 0.87
N PRO A 33 15.08 -12.22 1.51
CA PRO A 33 13.65 -12.11 1.25
C PRO A 33 13.36 -11.26 0.00
N VAL A 34 12.24 -11.56 -0.66
CA VAL A 34 11.69 -10.76 -1.76
C VAL A 34 10.71 -9.74 -1.18
N ILE A 35 10.90 -8.47 -1.48
CA ILE A 35 10.03 -7.39 -1.04
C ILE A 35 9.21 -6.88 -2.22
N ILE A 36 7.89 -7.02 -2.12
CA ILE A 36 6.90 -6.59 -3.12
C ILE A 36 6.25 -5.32 -2.61
N ALA A 37 6.30 -4.24 -3.39
CA ALA A 37 5.69 -2.96 -3.03
C ALA A 37 4.46 -2.67 -3.90
N ILE A 38 3.34 -2.31 -3.26
CA ILE A 38 2.08 -1.96 -3.93
C ILE A 38 1.73 -0.53 -3.56
N ALA A 39 1.91 0.40 -4.51
CA ALA A 39 1.58 1.81 -4.34
C ALA A 39 0.32 2.21 -5.13
N GLY A 40 -0.17 3.40 -4.85
CA GLY A 40 -1.32 4.02 -5.53
C GLY A 40 -2.12 4.91 -4.59
N PRO A 41 -3.06 5.70 -5.12
CA PRO A 41 -3.94 6.57 -4.34
C PRO A 41 -4.69 5.85 -3.22
N PRO A 42 -5.21 6.56 -2.20
CA PRO A 42 -6.07 5.96 -1.19
C PRO A 42 -7.34 5.36 -1.84
N ALA A 43 -7.89 4.30 -1.25
CA ALA A 43 -9.10 3.60 -1.69
C ALA A 43 -9.05 2.88 -3.06
N VAL A 44 -7.88 2.77 -3.73
CA VAL A 44 -7.76 2.05 -5.02
C VAL A 44 -7.76 0.51 -4.91
N GLY A 45 -7.67 -0.07 -3.69
CA GLY A 45 -7.68 -1.53 -3.50
C GLY A 45 -6.31 -2.17 -3.19
N LYS A 46 -5.28 -1.37 -2.87
CA LYS A 46 -3.93 -1.86 -2.52
C LYS A 46 -3.95 -2.97 -1.47
N SER A 47 -4.62 -2.73 -0.35
CA SER A 47 -4.67 -3.70 0.76
C SER A 47 -5.37 -5.00 0.37
N THR A 48 -6.37 -4.94 -0.53
CA THR A 48 -7.05 -6.13 -1.04
C THR A 48 -6.12 -6.97 -1.90
N LEU A 49 -5.39 -6.33 -2.83
CA LEU A 49 -4.41 -7.02 -3.66
C LEU A 49 -3.25 -7.56 -2.82
N ALA A 50 -2.72 -6.77 -1.88
CA ALA A 50 -1.62 -7.20 -1.02
C ALA A 50 -1.95 -8.46 -0.22
N LYS A 51 -3.12 -8.49 0.42
CA LYS A 51 -3.59 -9.66 1.17
C LYS A 51 -3.77 -10.87 0.27
N LYS A 52 -4.37 -10.68 -0.92
CA LYS A 52 -4.52 -11.78 -1.88
C LYS A 52 -3.17 -12.37 -2.29
N ILE A 53 -2.15 -11.55 -2.56
CA ILE A 53 -0.80 -12.04 -2.89
C ILE A 53 -0.21 -12.83 -1.71
N VAL A 54 -0.34 -12.33 -0.48
CA VAL A 54 0.14 -13.04 0.72
C VAL A 54 -0.56 -14.38 0.88
N ASP A 55 -1.89 -14.42 0.72
CA ASP A 55 -2.67 -15.65 0.86
C ASP A 55 -2.28 -16.69 -0.21
N ASP A 56 -2.12 -16.26 -1.46
CA ASP A 56 -1.73 -17.15 -2.57
C ASP A 56 -0.29 -17.68 -2.37
N LEU A 57 0.66 -16.84 -1.97
CA LEU A 57 2.03 -17.28 -1.67
C LEU A 57 2.07 -18.28 -0.51
N ASN A 58 1.34 -18.01 0.57
CA ASN A 58 1.25 -18.94 1.71
C ASN A 58 0.58 -20.27 1.31
N THR A 59 -0.44 -20.22 0.46
CA THR A 59 -1.09 -21.43 -0.09
C THR A 59 -0.13 -22.27 -0.93
N ASN A 60 0.81 -21.62 -1.64
CA ASN A 60 1.85 -22.27 -2.42
C ASN A 60 3.07 -22.73 -1.58
N GLY A 61 2.98 -22.66 -0.25
CA GLY A 61 4.00 -23.20 0.68
C GLY A 61 5.13 -22.25 1.03
N TYR A 62 5.04 -20.97 0.64
CA TYR A 62 6.00 -19.93 1.06
C TYR A 62 5.60 -19.31 2.41
N GLN A 63 6.55 -18.61 3.04
CA GLN A 63 6.28 -17.77 4.21
C GLN A 63 6.18 -16.31 3.77
N ALA A 64 4.96 -15.84 3.54
CA ALA A 64 4.68 -14.46 3.11
C ALA A 64 4.01 -13.65 4.21
N GLN A 65 4.46 -12.39 4.41
CA GLN A 65 3.95 -11.49 5.43
C GLN A 65 3.40 -10.19 4.84
N TYR A 66 2.21 -9.79 5.29
CA TYR A 66 1.58 -8.51 4.95
C TYR A 66 2.14 -7.38 5.84
N CYS A 67 2.65 -6.32 5.21
CA CYS A 67 3.35 -5.22 5.85
C CYS A 67 2.79 -3.85 5.41
N PRO A 68 1.66 -3.38 5.96
CA PRO A 68 1.06 -2.11 5.57
C PRO A 68 1.88 -0.90 6.05
N MET A 69 2.08 0.11 5.17
CA MET A 69 2.73 1.37 5.52
C MET A 69 1.91 2.18 6.54
N ASP A 70 0.60 2.00 6.57
CA ASP A 70 -0.30 2.75 7.45
C ASP A 70 0.07 2.63 8.93
N GLY A 71 0.77 1.56 9.34
CA GLY A 71 1.29 1.43 10.71
C GLY A 71 2.31 2.50 11.11
N PHE A 72 2.89 3.19 10.14
CA PHE A 72 3.88 4.25 10.36
C PHE A 72 3.28 5.67 10.31
N HIS A 73 1.97 5.83 10.43
CA HIS A 73 1.40 7.15 10.73
C HIS A 73 1.96 7.68 12.05
N MET A 74 2.10 9.00 12.16
CA MET A 74 2.29 9.64 13.45
C MET A 74 1.04 9.44 14.32
N THR A 75 1.22 9.38 15.62
CA THR A 75 0.12 9.32 16.58
C THR A 75 -0.68 10.62 16.58
N ASN A 76 -1.93 10.56 17.05
CA ASN A 76 -2.75 11.78 17.16
C ASN A 76 -2.09 12.81 18.08
N ASP A 77 -1.37 12.38 19.13
CA ASP A 77 -0.66 13.29 20.05
C ASP A 77 0.54 13.97 19.36
N GLU A 78 1.32 13.21 18.56
CA GLU A 78 2.41 13.80 17.76
C GLU A 78 1.86 14.81 16.77
N LEU A 79 0.79 14.47 16.05
CA LEU A 79 0.16 15.36 15.06
C LEU A 79 -0.47 16.62 15.70
N ASN A 80 -1.04 16.51 16.90
CA ASN A 80 -1.57 17.66 17.65
C ASN A 80 -0.43 18.63 18.03
N LYS A 81 0.70 18.12 18.50
CA LYS A 81 1.87 18.94 18.87
C LYS A 81 2.41 19.79 17.72
N ILE A 82 2.34 19.26 16.50
CA ILE A 82 2.82 19.94 15.27
C ILE A 82 1.68 20.54 14.43
N GLN A 83 0.45 20.55 14.94
CA GLN A 83 -0.75 21.12 14.32
C GLN A 83 -1.11 20.50 12.94
N LEU A 84 -0.78 19.23 12.72
CA LEU A 84 -1.04 18.50 11.46
C LEU A 84 -2.17 17.46 11.55
N LYS A 85 -2.91 17.39 12.67
CA LYS A 85 -3.97 16.39 12.83
C LYS A 85 -5.07 16.50 11.75
N GLY A 86 -5.43 17.74 11.36
CA GLY A 86 -6.47 17.99 10.33
C GLY A 86 -6.13 17.43 8.94
N VAL A 87 -4.84 17.22 8.65
CA VAL A 87 -4.33 16.74 7.37
C VAL A 87 -3.71 15.34 7.47
N LYS A 88 -4.07 14.58 8.50
CA LYS A 88 -3.61 13.20 8.69
C LYS A 88 -3.85 12.36 7.43
N GLY A 89 -2.82 11.65 6.99
CA GLY A 89 -2.77 10.90 5.73
C GLY A 89 -1.95 11.60 4.64
N ARG A 90 -1.54 12.85 4.85
CA ARG A 90 -0.56 13.56 4.03
C ARG A 90 0.84 12.99 4.30
N ILE A 91 1.77 13.11 3.35
CA ILE A 91 3.09 12.47 3.43
C ILE A 91 3.90 12.87 4.68
N ASP A 92 3.79 14.11 5.11
CA ASP A 92 4.46 14.67 6.29
C ASP A 92 3.83 14.25 7.64
N THR A 93 2.77 13.46 7.61
CA THR A 93 2.12 12.87 8.80
C THR A 93 2.55 11.42 9.04
N PHE A 94 3.60 10.96 8.35
CA PHE A 94 4.17 9.63 8.51
C PHE A 94 5.56 9.67 9.12
N GLN A 95 5.88 8.64 9.89
CA GLN A 95 7.21 8.39 10.45
C GLN A 95 8.13 7.77 9.37
N ALA A 96 8.44 8.54 8.32
CA ALA A 96 9.16 8.09 7.14
C ALA A 96 10.52 7.46 7.43
N ILE A 97 11.27 8.01 8.40
CA ILE A 97 12.57 7.44 8.84
C ILE A 97 12.37 6.07 9.49
N ALA A 98 11.34 5.92 10.34
CA ALA A 98 11.04 4.64 10.98
C ALA A 98 10.63 3.58 9.95
N PHE A 99 9.79 3.98 8.97
CA PHE A 99 9.42 3.11 7.84
C PHE A 99 10.65 2.64 7.05
N SER A 100 11.53 3.57 6.65
CA SER A 100 12.75 3.23 5.92
C SER A 100 13.63 2.25 6.71
N LYS A 101 13.86 2.51 8.01
CA LYS A 101 14.61 1.60 8.90
C LYS A 101 13.96 0.21 8.98
N ALA A 102 12.62 0.13 9.00
CA ALA A 102 11.91 -1.14 9.01
C ALA A 102 12.14 -1.93 7.71
N ILE A 103 12.11 -1.27 6.54
CA ILE A 103 12.44 -1.90 5.25
C ILE A 103 13.87 -2.48 5.25
N PHE A 104 14.86 -1.73 5.73
CA PHE A 104 16.22 -2.26 5.86
C PHE A 104 16.31 -3.44 6.84
N SER A 105 15.49 -3.44 7.91
CA SER A 105 15.42 -4.56 8.85
C SER A 105 14.85 -5.83 8.23
N LEU A 106 13.81 -5.69 7.36
CA LEU A 106 13.29 -6.82 6.57
C LEU A 106 14.40 -7.41 5.67
N LYS A 107 15.10 -6.57 4.93
CA LYS A 107 16.19 -7.00 4.04
C LYS A 107 17.33 -7.69 4.81
N ALA A 108 17.60 -7.23 6.01
CA ALA A 108 18.61 -7.81 6.91
C ALA A 108 18.13 -9.02 7.70
N LYS A 109 16.90 -9.52 7.45
CA LYS A 109 16.28 -10.66 8.12
C LYS A 109 16.26 -10.54 9.65
N LYS A 110 16.07 -9.32 10.16
CA LYS A 110 15.94 -9.07 11.59
C LYS A 110 14.54 -9.42 12.07
N SER A 111 14.43 -9.92 13.31
CA SER A 111 13.15 -10.09 13.97
C SER A 111 12.75 -8.81 14.70
N PHE A 112 11.51 -8.36 14.49
CA PHE A 112 10.93 -7.16 15.13
C PHE A 112 9.42 -7.13 14.97
N TRP A 113 8.77 -6.15 15.62
CA TRP A 113 7.34 -5.91 15.46
C TRP A 113 7.09 -4.87 14.35
N TRP A 114 6.36 -5.28 13.30
CA TRP A 114 5.81 -4.35 12.30
C TRP A 114 4.57 -3.67 12.88
N PRO A 115 4.47 -2.34 12.86
CA PRO A 115 3.31 -1.64 13.39
C PRO A 115 2.09 -1.82 12.47
N LYS A 116 0.89 -1.68 13.03
CA LYS A 116 -0.36 -1.63 12.27
C LYS A 116 -1.14 -0.37 12.60
N PHE A 117 -2.07 0.02 11.74
CA PHE A 117 -2.97 1.14 12.00
C PHE A 117 -4.32 0.64 12.49
N SER A 118 -4.80 1.15 13.63
CA SER A 118 -6.14 0.93 14.14
C SER A 118 -7.10 1.99 13.62
N ARG A 119 -8.01 1.60 12.74
CA ARG A 119 -9.04 2.53 12.24
C ARG A 119 -10.04 2.94 13.31
N THR A 120 -10.28 2.09 14.30
CA THR A 120 -11.19 2.36 15.42
C THR A 120 -10.60 3.41 16.37
N GLN A 121 -9.30 3.34 16.64
CA GLN A 121 -8.60 4.29 17.51
C GLN A 121 -8.02 5.47 16.73
N ASP A 122 -8.05 5.41 15.40
CA ASP A 122 -7.37 6.35 14.50
C ASP A 122 -5.91 6.59 14.89
N ASN A 123 -5.20 5.52 15.27
CA ASN A 123 -3.82 5.57 15.75
C ASN A 123 -3.00 4.34 15.32
N PRO A 124 -1.66 4.48 15.17
CA PRO A 124 -0.78 3.33 15.01
C PRO A 124 -0.69 2.51 16.28
N ILE A 125 -0.55 1.19 16.10
CA ILE A 125 -0.28 0.22 17.17
C ILE A 125 1.12 -0.35 16.92
N PRO A 126 2.09 -0.15 17.82
CA PRO A 126 3.48 -0.54 17.60
C PRO A 126 3.69 -2.05 17.36
N HIS A 127 2.97 -2.88 18.11
CA HIS A 127 3.08 -4.34 18.04
C HIS A 127 1.94 -4.92 17.20
N GLY A 128 1.95 -4.66 15.89
CA GLY A 128 0.93 -5.11 14.97
C GLY A 128 1.09 -6.56 14.52
N SER A 129 2.23 -6.87 13.91
CA SER A 129 2.58 -8.21 13.40
C SER A 129 4.04 -8.50 13.71
N PHE A 130 4.33 -9.69 14.22
CA PHE A 130 5.71 -10.09 14.47
C PHE A 130 6.38 -10.56 13.18
N ILE A 131 7.52 -9.99 12.86
CA ILE A 131 8.42 -10.40 11.78
C ILE A 131 9.48 -11.30 12.40
N SER A 132 9.59 -12.54 11.92
CA SER A 132 10.53 -13.52 12.46
C SER A 132 11.93 -13.43 11.86
N GLY A 133 12.04 -12.82 10.66
CA GLY A 133 13.25 -12.79 9.83
C GLY A 133 13.46 -14.06 9.01
N LYS A 134 12.48 -14.99 9.01
CA LYS A 134 12.50 -16.24 8.25
C LYS A 134 11.58 -16.22 7.02
N GLU A 135 10.83 -15.14 6.86
CA GLU A 135 9.88 -14.97 5.76
C GLU A 135 10.60 -14.93 4.41
N ASP A 136 10.01 -15.59 3.40
CA ASP A 136 10.47 -15.57 2.02
C ASP A 136 10.04 -14.29 1.30
N PHE A 137 8.84 -13.78 1.65
CA PHE A 137 8.21 -12.63 1.02
C PHE A 137 7.65 -11.63 2.02
N PHE A 138 7.85 -10.35 1.70
CA PHE A 138 7.15 -9.25 2.36
C PHE A 138 6.33 -8.48 1.33
N VAL A 139 5.03 -8.36 1.56
CA VAL A 139 4.13 -7.58 0.70
C VAL A 139 3.80 -6.27 1.41
N ILE A 140 4.42 -5.20 0.93
CA ILE A 140 4.28 -3.85 1.47
C ILE A 140 3.23 -3.11 0.65
N GLU A 141 2.28 -2.45 1.29
CA GLU A 141 1.37 -1.55 0.59
C GLU A 141 1.32 -0.19 1.26
N GLY A 142 1.16 0.85 0.44
CA GLY A 142 1.10 2.22 0.94
C GLY A 142 0.97 3.25 -0.17
N ASN A 143 0.70 4.49 0.24
CA ASN A 143 0.52 5.59 -0.69
C ASN A 143 1.85 6.11 -1.25
N TYR A 144 2.89 6.24 -0.41
CA TYR A 144 4.11 7.00 -0.69
C TYR A 144 5.35 6.15 -0.99
N LEU A 145 5.18 4.86 -1.32
CA LEU A 145 6.28 3.90 -1.44
C LEU A 145 7.28 4.25 -2.54
N PHE A 146 6.89 5.01 -3.57
CA PHE A 146 7.74 5.34 -4.72
C PHE A 146 8.15 6.82 -4.78
N ILE A 147 7.93 7.57 -3.71
CA ILE A 147 8.36 8.98 -3.61
C ILE A 147 9.88 9.06 -3.73
N GLN A 148 10.37 10.02 -4.54
CA GLN A 148 11.77 10.16 -4.91
C GLN A 148 12.58 11.09 -3.99
N SER A 149 12.09 11.37 -2.80
CA SER A 149 12.83 12.09 -1.74
C SER A 149 13.20 11.16 -0.60
N GLU A 150 14.28 11.52 0.11
CA GLU A 150 14.67 10.78 1.32
C GLU A 150 13.62 11.00 2.44
N PRO A 151 13.36 9.97 3.27
CA PRO A 151 13.99 8.63 3.28
C PRO A 151 13.25 7.59 2.42
N TRP A 152 12.21 7.97 1.67
CA TRP A 152 11.37 7.09 0.87
C TRP A 152 12.15 6.41 -0.26
N VAL A 153 12.97 7.18 -0.98
CA VAL A 153 13.78 6.64 -2.11
C VAL A 153 14.78 5.60 -1.65
N SER A 154 15.36 5.76 -0.46
CA SER A 154 16.25 4.75 0.13
C SER A 154 15.51 3.46 0.48
N ALA A 155 14.28 3.54 0.97
CA ALA A 155 13.42 2.38 1.19
C ALA A 155 13.07 1.68 -0.13
N ALA A 156 12.68 2.46 -1.17
CA ALA A 156 12.26 1.94 -2.47
C ALA A 156 13.34 1.12 -3.19
N LYS A 157 14.62 1.41 -2.99
CA LYS A 157 15.76 0.64 -3.56
C LYS A 157 15.79 -0.83 -3.11
N ASN A 158 15.03 -1.19 -2.09
CA ASN A 158 14.96 -2.56 -1.56
C ASN A 158 13.76 -3.35 -2.10
N PHE A 159 12.91 -2.76 -2.94
CA PHE A 159 11.77 -3.44 -3.55
C PHE A 159 12.20 -4.18 -4.80
N GLN A 160 12.00 -5.49 -4.86
CA GLN A 160 12.26 -6.31 -6.04
C GLN A 160 11.13 -6.24 -7.05
N HIS A 161 9.88 -6.15 -6.55
CA HIS A 161 8.70 -5.94 -7.39
C HIS A 161 7.96 -4.69 -6.96
N SER A 162 7.57 -3.88 -7.93
CA SER A 162 6.79 -2.66 -7.71
C SER A 162 5.54 -2.65 -8.57
N ILE A 163 4.40 -2.49 -7.91
CA ILE A 163 3.08 -2.49 -8.51
C ILE A 163 2.41 -1.14 -8.20
N PHE A 164 1.83 -0.50 -9.20
CA PHE A 164 1.02 0.69 -9.00
C PHE A 164 -0.43 0.40 -9.37
N ILE A 165 -1.37 0.75 -8.50
CA ILE A 165 -2.80 0.65 -8.77
C ILE A 165 -3.35 2.06 -8.90
N ASP A 166 -4.11 2.31 -9.98
CA ASP A 166 -4.74 3.59 -10.22
C ASP A 166 -6.21 3.41 -10.65
N LEU A 167 -7.01 4.42 -10.39
CA LEU A 167 -8.42 4.49 -10.78
C LEU A 167 -8.71 5.85 -11.41
N PRO A 168 -9.67 5.91 -12.36
CA PRO A 168 -10.24 7.19 -12.79
C PRO A 168 -10.78 8.00 -11.62
N ASP A 169 -10.64 9.32 -11.67
CA ASP A 169 -11.02 10.23 -10.58
C ASP A 169 -12.47 10.06 -10.11
N LYS A 170 -13.38 9.81 -11.03
CA LYS A 170 -14.80 9.58 -10.70
C LYS A 170 -14.94 8.39 -9.75
N ILE A 171 -14.33 7.26 -10.09
CA ILE A 171 -14.39 6.02 -9.29
C ILE A 171 -13.66 6.22 -7.96
N LEU A 172 -12.51 6.90 -8.00
CA LEU A 172 -11.73 7.20 -6.80
C LEU A 172 -12.55 8.02 -5.80
N ARG A 173 -13.23 9.08 -6.22
CA ARG A 173 -14.11 9.91 -5.39
C ARG A 173 -15.26 9.13 -4.77
N GLU A 174 -15.92 8.27 -5.54
CA GLU A 174 -17.00 7.40 -5.05
C GLU A 174 -16.53 6.43 -3.96
N ARG A 175 -15.33 5.83 -4.15
CA ARG A 175 -14.72 4.92 -3.17
C ARG A 175 -14.25 5.66 -1.91
N LEU A 176 -13.67 6.84 -2.05
CA LEU A 176 -13.29 7.70 -0.93
C LEU A 176 -14.51 8.13 -0.12
N PHE A 177 -15.56 8.58 -0.80
CA PHE A 177 -16.83 8.92 -0.15
C PHE A 177 -17.37 7.75 0.68
N THR A 178 -17.45 6.57 0.09
CA THR A 178 -17.92 5.37 0.76
C THR A 178 -17.05 5.00 1.97
N ARG A 179 -15.72 5.13 1.84
CA ARG A 179 -14.76 4.87 2.91
C ARG A 179 -14.95 5.82 4.09
N HIS A 180 -15.04 7.12 3.82
CA HIS A 180 -15.22 8.14 4.87
C HIS A 180 -16.60 8.03 5.54
N LYS A 181 -17.65 7.75 4.78
CA LYS A 181 -18.98 7.50 5.33
C LYS A 181 -19.00 6.30 6.29
N LYS A 182 -18.32 5.19 5.95
CA LYS A 182 -18.12 4.05 6.85
C LYS A 182 -17.30 4.41 8.09
N GLY A 183 -16.42 5.40 7.99
CA GLY A 183 -15.65 5.96 9.11
C GLY A 183 -16.45 6.88 10.03
N GLY A 184 -17.74 7.15 9.75
CA GLY A 184 -18.61 7.95 10.59
C GLY A 184 -18.47 9.47 10.42
N PHE A 185 -17.79 9.94 9.36
CA PHE A 185 -17.65 11.38 9.11
C PHE A 185 -18.94 12.02 8.60
N SER A 186 -19.16 13.32 8.95
CA SER A 186 -20.26 14.10 8.41
C SER A 186 -20.06 14.37 6.90
N MET A 187 -21.17 14.67 6.19
CA MET A 187 -21.12 14.90 4.75
C MET A 187 -20.20 16.06 4.35
N ASP A 188 -20.19 17.14 5.14
CA ASP A 188 -19.34 18.30 4.87
C ASP A 188 -17.87 17.98 5.09
N LEU A 189 -17.54 17.27 6.17
CA LEU A 189 -16.17 16.81 6.43
C LEU A 189 -15.67 15.82 5.39
N ILE A 190 -16.56 14.95 4.86
CA ILE A 190 -16.21 14.02 3.78
C ILE A 190 -15.80 14.80 2.53
N LYS A 191 -16.60 15.79 2.11
CA LYS A 191 -16.30 16.63 0.95
C LYS A 191 -14.97 17.36 1.13
N GLU A 192 -14.79 17.98 2.29
CA GLU A 192 -13.55 18.71 2.63
C GLU A 192 -12.32 17.78 2.56
N LYS A 193 -12.39 16.60 3.19
CA LYS A 193 -11.27 15.64 3.16
C LYS A 193 -10.95 15.12 1.76
N ILE A 194 -11.96 14.82 0.96
CA ILE A 194 -11.74 14.35 -0.41
C ILE A 194 -11.04 15.43 -1.23
N GLU A 195 -11.55 16.67 -1.22
CA GLU A 195 -11.00 17.74 -2.06
C GLU A 195 -9.64 18.22 -1.56
N ASN A 196 -9.50 18.48 -0.26
CA ASN A 196 -8.33 19.15 0.29
C ASN A 196 -7.20 18.19 0.69
N VAL A 197 -7.47 16.88 0.83
CA VAL A 197 -6.45 15.91 1.26
C VAL A 197 -6.31 14.78 0.26
N ASP A 198 -7.38 14.01 0.01
CA ASP A 198 -7.24 12.75 -0.73
C ASP A 198 -6.88 12.96 -2.20
N ILE A 199 -7.51 13.94 -2.88
CA ILE A 199 -7.23 14.22 -4.30
C ILE A 199 -5.86 14.85 -4.49
N HIS A 200 -5.42 15.74 -3.58
CA HIS A 200 -4.06 16.27 -3.62
C HIS A 200 -3.02 15.18 -3.38
N ASN A 201 -3.26 14.29 -2.42
CA ASN A 201 -2.40 13.12 -2.21
C ASN A 201 -2.39 12.21 -3.44
N ALA A 202 -3.55 11.99 -4.07
CA ALA A 202 -3.63 11.16 -5.28
C ALA A 202 -2.82 11.74 -6.44
N ALA A 203 -2.84 13.07 -6.64
CA ALA A 203 -2.03 13.73 -7.66
C ALA A 203 -0.53 13.51 -7.42
N LEU A 204 -0.05 13.80 -6.20
CA LEU A 204 1.35 13.57 -5.81
C LEU A 204 1.78 12.10 -6.00
N ILE A 205 0.93 11.16 -5.58
CA ILE A 205 1.21 9.73 -5.68
C ILE A 205 1.29 9.29 -7.15
N ARG A 206 0.43 9.81 -8.03
CA ARG A 206 0.40 9.49 -9.46
C ARG A 206 1.66 9.94 -10.22
N GLU A 207 2.36 10.96 -9.76
CA GLU A 207 3.66 11.37 -10.32
C GLU A 207 4.69 10.24 -10.25
N THR A 208 4.53 9.32 -9.30
CA THR A 208 5.43 8.17 -9.12
C THR A 208 5.03 6.91 -9.91
N LYS A 209 3.92 6.96 -10.64
CA LYS A 209 3.32 5.81 -11.33
C LYS A 209 4.27 5.12 -12.31
N SER A 210 5.06 5.90 -13.06
CA SER A 210 6.01 5.39 -14.04
C SER A 210 7.21 4.62 -13.45
N LEU A 211 7.39 4.69 -12.13
CA LEU A 211 8.47 3.98 -11.41
C LEU A 211 8.10 2.53 -11.07
N ALA A 212 6.85 2.14 -11.27
CA ALA A 212 6.41 0.78 -11.01
C ALA A 212 6.71 -0.16 -12.18
N ASN A 213 7.11 -1.41 -11.88
CA ASN A 213 7.30 -2.45 -12.88
C ASN A 213 5.97 -2.88 -13.53
N VAL A 214 4.89 -2.82 -12.76
CA VAL A 214 3.54 -3.20 -13.20
C VAL A 214 2.54 -2.12 -12.81
N ILE A 215 1.71 -1.71 -13.77
CA ILE A 215 0.65 -0.72 -13.55
C ILE A 215 -0.70 -1.38 -13.81
N TYR A 216 -1.58 -1.34 -12.80
CA TYR A 216 -2.98 -1.72 -12.91
C TYR A 216 -3.85 -0.46 -12.95
N VAL A 217 -4.57 -0.28 -14.04
CA VAL A 217 -5.59 0.76 -14.17
C VAL A 217 -6.94 0.08 -14.36
N GLU A 218 -7.90 0.40 -13.52
CA GLU A 218 -9.29 -0.06 -13.71
C GLU A 218 -9.95 0.88 -14.74
N ASP A 219 -10.38 0.34 -15.88
CA ASP A 219 -11.02 1.11 -16.93
C ASP A 219 -12.38 1.64 -16.46
N SER A 220 -12.66 2.92 -16.76
CA SER A 220 -13.88 3.63 -16.39
C SER A 220 -15.13 3.22 -17.22
N ASN A 221 -15.08 2.15 -17.99
CA ASN A 221 -16.16 1.70 -18.84
C ASN A 221 -17.12 0.76 -18.09
N HIS A 222 -17.92 1.35 -17.21
CA HIS A 222 -19.19 0.74 -16.74
C HIS A 222 -20.29 1.79 -16.71
#